data_3252c76a22e9cd13e68220fd944a3a39
#
_entry.id   3252c76a22e9cd13e68220fd944a3a39
#
_cell.length_a   1.000
_cell.length_b   1.000
_cell.length_c   1.000
_cell.angle_alpha   90.00
_cell.angle_beta   90.00
_cell.angle_gamma   90.00
#
_symmetry.space_group_name_H-M   'P 1'
#
loop_
_entity.id
_entity.type
_entity.pdbx_description
1 polymer ?
#
loop_
_entity_poly.entity_id
_entity_poly.type
_entity_poly.pdbx_seq_one_letter_code
_entity_poly.pdbx_strand_id
1 'polypeptide(L)'
;QSLVASLIDNNGKKNTTEWAKNLVANMARDSKGNDRAQILAVAAGEADLAVANTYYYALMLSGSKGAEQQAAAKKVLPFFPNQGDRGTHMNISGGGILKYAPNKDNAIKLLEFLLTKEAQQHIVNNTYEYPMIEGVEPHELIKQMGFDFKQDLKTKVANYGKNQAIALEIMLNAKWK
;
A
#
# COMPACT_ATOMS: atom_id res chain seq x y z
N GLN A 1 -4.07 -8.04 1.03
CA GLN A 1 -4.22 -9.12 0.02
C GLN A 1 -3.25 -8.92 -1.16
N SER A 2 -3.15 -7.73 -1.77
CA SER A 2 -2.28 -7.45 -2.92
C SER A 2 -0.80 -7.79 -2.65
N LEU A 3 -0.27 -7.46 -1.46
CA LEU A 3 1.08 -7.85 -1.05
C LEU A 3 1.26 -9.37 -1.08
N VAL A 4 0.33 -10.14 -0.49
CA VAL A 4 0.42 -11.61 -0.47
C VAL A 4 0.29 -12.17 -1.89
N ALA A 5 -0.58 -11.61 -2.72
CA ALA A 5 -0.71 -11.98 -4.13
C ALA A 5 0.59 -11.72 -4.93
N SER A 6 1.27 -10.61 -4.66
CA SER A 6 2.60 -10.31 -5.22
C SER A 6 3.66 -11.30 -4.74
N LEU A 7 3.65 -11.69 -3.46
CA LEU A 7 4.56 -12.69 -2.92
C LEU A 7 4.36 -14.07 -3.57
N ILE A 8 3.11 -14.45 -3.87
CA ILE A 8 2.81 -15.68 -4.61
C ILE A 8 3.44 -15.66 -6.00
N ASP A 9 3.33 -14.53 -6.70
CA ASP A 9 3.90 -14.36 -8.04
C ASP A 9 5.43 -14.46 -8.04
N ASN A 10 6.07 -13.88 -7.02
CA ASN A 10 7.54 -13.84 -6.91
C ASN A 10 8.14 -15.12 -6.30
N ASN A 11 7.50 -15.70 -5.31
CA ASN A 11 8.10 -16.77 -4.46
C ASN A 11 7.35 -18.10 -4.56
N GLY A 12 6.20 -18.15 -5.24
CA GLY A 12 5.32 -19.30 -5.30
C GLY A 12 4.45 -19.50 -4.03
N LYS A 13 3.37 -20.30 -4.17
CA LYS A 13 2.39 -20.56 -3.09
C LYS A 13 3.05 -21.11 -1.83
N LYS A 14 3.96 -22.10 -1.96
CA LYS A 14 4.59 -22.78 -0.81
C LYS A 14 5.38 -21.81 0.07
N ASN A 15 6.31 -21.08 -0.52
CA ASN A 15 7.16 -20.16 0.24
C ASN A 15 6.36 -18.99 0.83
N THR A 16 5.34 -18.52 0.11
CA THR A 16 4.45 -17.46 0.61
C THR A 16 3.61 -17.96 1.79
N THR A 17 3.17 -19.22 1.77
CA THR A 17 2.43 -19.83 2.90
C THR A 17 3.32 -19.91 4.14
N GLU A 18 4.56 -20.33 3.99
CA GLU A 18 5.53 -20.41 5.08
C GLU A 18 5.85 -19.00 5.63
N TRP A 19 6.09 -18.05 4.73
CA TRP A 19 6.30 -16.65 5.11
C TRP A 19 5.13 -16.08 5.92
N ALA A 20 3.88 -16.32 5.49
CA ALA A 20 2.70 -15.83 6.19
C ALA A 20 2.56 -16.45 7.60
N LYS A 21 2.82 -17.76 7.75
CA LYS A 21 2.84 -18.42 9.06
C LYS A 21 3.90 -17.84 9.98
N ASN A 22 5.12 -17.66 9.46
CA ASN A 22 6.22 -17.09 10.22
C ASN A 22 5.95 -15.64 10.61
N LEU A 23 5.35 -14.84 9.73
CA LEU A 23 4.95 -13.46 10.04
C LEU A 23 3.96 -13.47 11.21
N VAL A 24 2.90 -14.28 11.14
CA VAL A 24 1.89 -14.36 12.21
C VAL A 24 2.48 -14.84 13.52
N ALA A 25 3.39 -15.81 13.49
CA ALA A 25 4.08 -16.31 14.69
C ALA A 25 4.98 -15.26 15.36
N ASN A 26 5.43 -14.26 14.61
CA ASN A 26 6.26 -13.15 15.10
C ASN A 26 5.49 -11.86 15.36
N MET A 27 4.16 -11.85 15.23
CA MET A 27 3.35 -10.69 15.56
C MET A 27 3.38 -10.44 17.08
N ALA A 28 3.65 -9.20 17.49
CA ALA A 28 3.62 -8.79 18.89
C ALA A 28 2.21 -8.93 19.51
N ARG A 29 1.18 -8.84 18.69
CA ARG A 29 -0.23 -9.01 19.04
C ARG A 29 -1.08 -9.32 17.81
N ASP A 30 -2.33 -9.75 18.01
CA ASP A 30 -3.32 -9.79 16.93
C ASP A 30 -3.47 -8.42 16.27
N SER A 31 -3.53 -8.38 14.93
CA SER A 31 -3.75 -7.13 14.19
C SER A 31 -5.14 -6.57 14.53
N LYS A 32 -5.19 -5.33 15.00
CA LYS A 32 -6.44 -4.63 15.32
C LYS A 32 -6.42 -3.23 14.70
N GLY A 33 -7.54 -2.82 14.16
CA GLY A 33 -7.69 -1.52 13.52
C GLY A 33 -7.11 -1.48 12.09
N ASN A 34 -6.69 -0.31 11.67
CA ASN A 34 -6.15 -0.03 10.34
C ASN A 34 -4.63 0.22 10.37
N ASP A 35 -4.04 0.57 9.23
CA ASP A 35 -2.63 0.87 9.08
C ASP A 35 -2.12 1.89 10.12
N ARG A 36 -2.91 2.94 10.41
CA ARG A 36 -2.54 3.95 11.42
C ARG A 36 -2.44 3.36 12.81
N ALA A 37 -3.31 2.40 13.15
CA ALA A 37 -3.23 1.69 14.43
C ALA A 37 -1.94 0.86 14.57
N GLN A 38 -1.43 0.31 13.46
CA GLN A 38 -0.16 -0.41 13.46
C GLN A 38 1.03 0.55 13.58
N ILE A 39 0.99 1.71 12.91
CA ILE A 39 2.02 2.75 13.05
C ILE A 39 2.05 3.29 14.49
N LEU A 40 0.89 3.51 15.13
CA LEU A 40 0.80 3.92 16.54
C LEU A 40 1.40 2.88 17.48
N ALA A 41 1.17 1.59 17.22
CA ALA A 41 1.74 0.50 18.03
C ALA A 41 3.27 0.49 17.99
N VAL A 42 3.87 0.66 16.81
CA VAL A 42 5.33 0.80 16.67
C VAL A 42 5.83 2.06 17.38
N ALA A 43 5.16 3.19 17.22
CA ALA A 43 5.53 4.44 17.89
C ALA A 43 5.44 4.36 19.44
N ALA A 44 4.58 3.47 19.95
CA ALA A 44 4.44 3.17 21.38
C ALA A 44 5.42 2.11 21.88
N GLY A 45 6.19 1.46 21.01
CA GLY A 45 7.14 0.40 21.37
C GLY A 45 6.51 -0.98 21.58
N GLU A 46 5.27 -1.20 21.09
CA GLU A 46 4.62 -2.52 21.13
C GLU A 46 5.22 -3.50 20.11
N ALA A 47 5.82 -2.99 19.05
CA ALA A 47 6.48 -3.75 18.00
C ALA A 47 7.59 -2.91 17.35
N ASP A 48 8.57 -3.58 16.74
CA ASP A 48 9.69 -2.92 16.04
C ASP A 48 9.33 -2.51 14.62
N LEU A 49 8.44 -3.24 13.97
CA LEU A 49 8.05 -3.05 12.58
C LEU A 49 6.53 -3.16 12.40
N ALA A 50 6.02 -2.43 11.42
CA ALA A 50 4.64 -2.57 10.95
C ALA A 50 4.59 -2.54 9.42
N VAL A 51 3.70 -3.36 8.85
CA VAL A 51 3.35 -3.28 7.42
C VAL A 51 2.20 -2.29 7.27
N ALA A 52 2.41 -1.24 6.49
CA ALA A 52 1.41 -0.20 6.25
C ALA A 52 1.54 0.38 4.84
N ASN A 53 0.46 0.96 4.32
CA ASN A 53 0.53 1.75 3.11
C ASN A 53 1.12 3.14 3.42
N THR A 54 1.95 3.63 2.52
CA THR A 54 2.70 4.89 2.69
C THR A 54 1.80 6.11 2.87
N TYR A 55 0.66 6.18 2.19
CA TYR A 55 -0.26 7.31 2.29
C TYR A 55 -0.87 7.48 3.69
N TYR A 56 -1.06 6.39 4.47
CA TYR A 56 -1.52 6.52 5.87
C TYR A 56 -0.46 7.16 6.76
N TYR A 57 0.80 6.82 6.55
CA TYR A 57 1.89 7.44 7.28
C TYR A 57 2.00 8.94 6.93
N ALA A 58 1.97 9.30 5.66
CA ALA A 58 1.96 10.69 5.22
C ALA A 58 0.76 11.47 5.77
N LEU A 59 -0.43 10.85 5.80
CA LEU A 59 -1.64 11.42 6.40
C LEU A 59 -1.48 11.71 7.90
N MET A 60 -0.76 10.87 8.64
CA MET A 60 -0.45 11.14 10.04
C MET A 60 0.57 12.27 10.17
N LEU A 61 1.63 12.27 9.35
CA LEU A 61 2.65 13.33 9.35
C LEU A 61 2.07 14.71 9.02
N SER A 62 1.05 14.80 8.17
CA SER A 62 0.40 16.06 7.81
C SER A 62 -0.28 16.75 8.99
N GLY A 63 -0.56 16.03 10.08
CA GLY A 63 -1.30 16.53 11.23
C GLY A 63 -2.81 16.57 11.05
N SER A 64 -3.35 16.22 9.87
CA SER A 64 -4.80 16.23 9.60
C SER A 64 -5.58 15.22 10.46
N LYS A 65 -4.90 14.29 11.11
CA LYS A 65 -5.47 13.30 12.04
C LYS A 65 -5.21 13.63 13.52
N GLY A 66 -4.79 14.87 13.81
CA GLY A 66 -4.53 15.38 15.15
C GLY A 66 -3.07 15.30 15.56
N ALA A 67 -2.72 16.14 16.52
CA ALA A 67 -1.33 16.33 17.00
C ALA A 67 -0.72 15.05 17.60
N GLU A 68 -1.53 14.22 18.25
CA GLU A 68 -1.08 12.95 18.82
C GLU A 68 -0.59 11.98 17.75
N GLN A 69 -1.38 11.77 16.67
CA GLN A 69 -0.98 10.91 15.57
C GLN A 69 0.23 11.48 14.81
N GLN A 70 0.31 12.79 14.67
CA GLN A 70 1.47 13.43 14.06
C GLN A 70 2.73 13.22 14.90
N ALA A 71 2.64 13.38 16.21
CA ALA A 71 3.77 13.14 17.12
C ALA A 71 4.22 11.67 17.10
N ALA A 72 3.29 10.73 17.01
CA ALA A 72 3.59 9.32 16.87
C ALA A 72 4.29 9.00 15.54
N ALA A 73 3.77 9.53 14.42
CA ALA A 73 4.39 9.33 13.11
C ALA A 73 5.84 9.84 13.05
N LYS A 74 6.15 10.93 13.74
CA LYS A 74 7.53 11.47 13.84
C LYS A 74 8.51 10.57 14.59
N LYS A 75 8.04 9.56 15.34
CA LYS A 75 8.89 8.60 16.06
C LYS A 75 9.27 7.37 15.23
N VAL A 76 8.65 7.17 14.10
CA VAL A 76 8.89 6.01 13.20
C VAL A 76 9.38 6.49 11.85
N LEU A 77 10.05 5.59 11.12
CA LEU A 77 10.56 5.87 9.79
C LEU A 77 10.01 4.87 8.78
N PRO A 78 9.68 5.29 7.56
CA PRO A 78 9.33 4.37 6.49
C PRO A 78 10.56 3.58 6.05
N PHE A 79 10.35 2.32 5.72
CA PHE A 79 11.37 1.44 5.16
C PHE A 79 10.82 0.77 3.90
N PHE A 80 11.54 0.89 2.80
CA PHE A 80 11.19 0.27 1.53
C PHE A 80 11.99 -1.01 1.35
N PRO A 81 11.37 -2.21 1.48
CA PRO A 81 12.11 -3.47 1.43
C PRO A 81 12.56 -3.85 0.02
N ASN A 82 13.40 -4.89 -0.09
CA ASN A 82 13.82 -5.52 -1.34
C ASN A 82 14.61 -4.61 -2.29
N GLN A 83 15.33 -3.62 -1.76
CA GLN A 83 16.10 -2.67 -2.59
C GLN A 83 17.28 -3.34 -3.30
N GLY A 84 17.83 -4.41 -2.74
CA GLY A 84 18.92 -5.21 -3.33
C GLY A 84 18.47 -6.23 -4.38
N ASP A 85 17.16 -6.48 -4.51
CA ASP A 85 16.63 -7.50 -5.44
C ASP A 85 15.49 -6.97 -6.32
N ARG A 86 14.23 -7.41 -6.10
CA ARG A 86 13.10 -7.09 -6.98
C ARG A 86 12.54 -5.67 -6.81
N GLY A 87 12.80 -5.03 -5.70
CA GLY A 87 12.19 -3.76 -5.33
C GLY A 87 10.96 -3.92 -4.42
N THR A 88 10.48 -2.81 -3.92
CA THR A 88 9.32 -2.75 -3.02
C THR A 88 8.01 -3.04 -3.77
N HIS A 89 7.14 -3.85 -3.16
CA HIS A 89 5.78 -4.07 -3.65
C HIS A 89 5.02 -2.75 -3.84
N MET A 90 4.40 -2.60 -5.01
CA MET A 90 3.56 -1.45 -5.33
C MET A 90 2.09 -1.85 -5.19
N ASN A 91 1.41 -1.25 -4.21
CA ASN A 91 -0.04 -1.29 -4.14
C ASN A 91 -0.62 -0.20 -5.05
N ILE A 92 -1.77 -0.42 -5.64
CA ILE A 92 -2.39 0.52 -6.57
C ILE A 92 -3.82 0.82 -6.18
N SER A 93 -4.24 2.06 -6.43
CA SER A 93 -5.65 2.44 -6.52
C SER A 93 -6.12 2.33 -7.96
N GLY A 94 -7.37 1.99 -8.17
CA GLY A 94 -7.91 1.79 -9.51
C GLY A 94 -9.41 2.02 -9.59
N GLY A 95 -9.89 2.25 -10.80
CA GLY A 95 -11.31 2.36 -11.12
C GLY A 95 -11.69 1.40 -12.23
N GLY A 96 -12.97 1.05 -12.30
CA GLY A 96 -13.50 0.19 -13.35
C GLY A 96 -14.94 0.56 -13.72
N ILE A 97 -15.31 0.27 -14.95
CA ILE A 97 -16.66 0.49 -15.45
C ILE A 97 -17.46 -0.79 -15.31
N LEU A 98 -18.57 -0.71 -14.61
CA LEU A 98 -19.48 -1.85 -14.46
C LEU A 98 -20.06 -2.27 -15.82
N LYS A 99 -20.23 -3.57 -15.99
CA LYS A 99 -20.76 -4.17 -17.24
C LYS A 99 -22.08 -3.51 -17.70
N TYR A 100 -22.95 -3.18 -16.76
CA TYR A 100 -24.27 -2.61 -16.99
C TYR A 100 -24.36 -1.13 -16.57
N ALA A 101 -23.24 -0.39 -16.60
CA ALA A 101 -23.25 1.04 -16.32
C ALA A 101 -24.19 1.79 -17.29
N PRO A 102 -25.16 2.58 -16.80
CA PRO A 102 -26.11 3.28 -17.68
C PRO A 102 -25.47 4.43 -18.46
N ASN A 103 -24.40 5.02 -17.93
CA ASN A 103 -23.66 6.16 -18.51
C ASN A 103 -22.21 5.78 -18.83
N LYS A 104 -22.02 4.70 -19.60
CA LYS A 104 -20.70 4.12 -19.86
C LYS A 104 -19.73 5.11 -20.50
N ASP A 105 -20.18 5.89 -21.50
CA ASP A 105 -19.33 6.84 -22.20
C ASP A 105 -18.85 7.98 -21.26
N ASN A 106 -19.71 8.44 -20.36
CA ASN A 106 -19.31 9.42 -19.35
C ASN A 106 -18.36 8.82 -18.31
N ALA A 107 -18.54 7.55 -17.94
CA ALA A 107 -17.62 6.84 -17.06
C ALA A 107 -16.23 6.68 -17.70
N ILE A 108 -16.14 6.42 -19.00
CA ILE A 108 -14.87 6.39 -19.75
C ILE A 108 -14.20 7.76 -19.68
N LYS A 109 -14.92 8.84 -20.01
CA LYS A 109 -14.40 10.21 -19.95
C LYS A 109 -13.89 10.58 -18.55
N LEU A 110 -14.59 10.13 -17.50
CA LEU A 110 -14.13 10.35 -16.12
C LEU A 110 -12.81 9.62 -15.85
N LEU A 111 -12.69 8.35 -16.27
CA LEU A 111 -11.44 7.60 -16.07
C LEU A 111 -10.27 8.23 -16.87
N GLU A 112 -10.53 8.69 -18.10
CA GLU A 112 -9.54 9.42 -18.90
C GLU A 112 -9.15 10.74 -18.23
N PHE A 113 -10.12 11.49 -17.70
CA PHE A 113 -9.84 12.73 -16.93
C PHE A 113 -8.97 12.46 -15.72
N LEU A 114 -9.21 11.37 -14.97
CA LEU A 114 -8.40 11.00 -13.80
C LEU A 114 -6.93 10.71 -14.14
N LEU A 115 -6.61 10.45 -15.42
CA LEU A 115 -5.22 10.30 -15.91
C LEU A 115 -4.60 11.61 -16.41
N THR A 116 -5.32 12.72 -16.36
CA THR A 116 -4.74 14.03 -16.70
C THR A 116 -3.80 14.52 -15.61
N LYS A 117 -2.85 15.40 -15.96
CA LYS A 117 -1.92 16.01 -14.98
C LYS A 117 -2.66 16.77 -13.89
N GLU A 118 -3.73 17.48 -14.24
CA GLU A 118 -4.56 18.24 -13.31
C GLU A 118 -5.19 17.32 -12.25
N ALA A 119 -5.87 16.27 -12.69
CA ALA A 119 -6.51 15.31 -11.79
C ALA A 119 -5.49 14.55 -10.95
N GLN A 120 -4.39 14.11 -11.54
CA GLN A 120 -3.32 13.41 -10.83
C GLN A 120 -2.66 14.31 -9.78
N GLN A 121 -2.38 15.58 -10.09
CA GLN A 121 -1.84 16.52 -9.11
C GLN A 121 -2.83 16.75 -7.95
N HIS A 122 -4.12 16.82 -8.24
CA HIS A 122 -5.16 16.91 -7.21
C HIS A 122 -5.19 15.67 -6.32
N ILE A 123 -5.15 14.47 -6.91
CA ILE A 123 -5.10 13.20 -6.17
C ILE A 123 -3.87 13.17 -5.26
N VAL A 124 -2.67 13.37 -5.81
CA VAL A 124 -1.41 13.37 -5.06
C VAL A 124 -1.43 14.33 -3.88
N ASN A 125 -1.93 15.54 -4.06
CA ASN A 125 -1.96 16.58 -3.03
C ASN A 125 -2.96 16.28 -1.90
N ASN A 126 -4.00 15.49 -2.16
CA ASN A 126 -5.07 15.24 -1.20
C ASN A 126 -5.05 13.82 -0.60
N THR A 127 -4.46 12.85 -1.30
CA THR A 127 -4.42 11.45 -0.85
C THR A 127 -3.03 10.99 -0.41
N TYR A 128 -1.97 11.75 -0.72
CA TYR A 128 -0.57 11.36 -0.47
C TYR A 128 -0.17 10.07 -1.19
N GLU A 129 -0.80 9.78 -2.32
CA GLU A 129 -0.40 8.66 -3.19
C GLU A 129 0.72 9.11 -4.14
N TYR A 130 1.48 8.15 -4.65
CA TYR A 130 2.47 8.43 -5.69
C TYR A 130 1.79 8.70 -7.03
N PRO A 131 2.28 9.67 -7.83
CA PRO A 131 1.71 9.94 -9.14
C PRO A 131 1.86 8.77 -10.10
N MET A 132 0.85 8.56 -10.96
CA MET A 132 0.83 7.49 -11.96
C MET A 132 1.32 7.92 -13.34
N ILE A 133 1.52 9.21 -13.56
CA ILE A 133 1.96 9.78 -14.84
C ILE A 133 3.17 10.68 -14.69
N GLU A 134 3.98 10.77 -15.75
CA GLU A 134 5.14 11.64 -15.78
C GLU A 134 4.76 13.13 -15.70
N GLY A 135 5.61 13.91 -15.03
CA GLY A 135 5.47 15.35 -14.92
C GLY A 135 4.40 15.81 -13.91
N VAL A 136 3.97 14.91 -13.02
CA VAL A 136 3.23 15.24 -11.81
C VAL A 136 4.19 15.11 -10.62
N GLU A 137 4.30 16.17 -9.84
CA GLU A 137 5.19 16.19 -8.68
C GLU A 137 4.55 15.48 -7.49
N PRO A 138 5.28 14.57 -6.82
CA PRO A 138 4.80 13.98 -5.57
C PRO A 138 4.67 15.06 -4.48
N HIS A 139 3.72 14.85 -3.56
CA HIS A 139 3.56 15.72 -2.40
C HIS A 139 4.85 15.76 -1.56
N GLU A 140 5.15 16.92 -0.95
CA GLU A 140 6.39 17.12 -0.18
C GLU A 140 6.61 16.09 0.94
N LEU A 141 5.54 15.66 1.62
CA LEU A 141 5.62 14.59 2.62
C LEU A 141 6.05 13.25 2.01
N ILE A 142 5.64 12.97 0.77
CA ILE A 142 6.07 11.78 0.04
C ILE A 142 7.55 11.87 -0.34
N LYS A 143 8.01 13.02 -0.79
CA LYS A 143 9.45 13.27 -1.07
C LYS A 143 10.30 13.06 0.19
N GLN A 144 9.83 13.56 1.35
CA GLN A 144 10.51 13.39 2.64
C GLN A 144 10.59 11.94 3.12
N MET A 145 9.61 11.10 2.76
CA MET A 145 9.58 9.67 3.09
C MET A 145 10.59 8.84 2.27
N GLY A 146 11.10 9.39 1.20
CA GLY A 146 11.92 8.70 0.21
C GLY A 146 11.12 8.40 -1.06
N PHE A 147 11.56 9.00 -2.16
CA PHE A 147 10.92 8.85 -3.47
C PHE A 147 11.74 7.96 -4.40
N ASP A 148 13.05 7.92 -4.23
CA ASP A 148 14.01 7.20 -5.08
C ASP A 148 14.20 5.74 -4.63
N PHE A 149 13.12 5.02 -4.33
CA PHE A 149 13.23 3.60 -4.03
C PHE A 149 12.95 2.75 -5.27
N LYS A 150 13.59 1.59 -5.33
CA LYS A 150 13.35 0.61 -6.39
C LYS A 150 11.97 -0.01 -6.21
N GLN A 151 11.13 0.13 -7.24
CA GLN A 151 9.78 -0.42 -7.29
C GLN A 151 9.80 -1.81 -7.95
N ASP A 152 8.95 -2.73 -7.45
CA ASP A 152 8.69 -4.01 -8.13
C ASP A 152 7.78 -3.79 -9.34
N LEU A 153 8.35 -3.44 -10.48
CA LEU A 153 7.67 -3.28 -11.76
C LEU A 153 7.60 -4.57 -12.59
N LYS A 154 8.22 -5.65 -12.10
CA LYS A 154 8.19 -6.96 -12.80
C LYS A 154 6.90 -7.71 -12.52
N THR A 155 6.35 -7.58 -11.33
CA THR A 155 5.08 -8.20 -10.95
C THR A 155 3.92 -7.45 -11.62
N LYS A 156 3.26 -8.11 -12.56
CA LYS A 156 2.11 -7.51 -13.26
C LYS A 156 0.92 -7.37 -12.32
N VAL A 157 0.31 -6.19 -12.28
CA VAL A 157 -0.88 -5.90 -11.46
C VAL A 157 -2.02 -6.89 -11.70
N ALA A 158 -2.21 -7.35 -12.95
CA ALA A 158 -3.19 -8.38 -13.30
C ALA A 158 -3.00 -9.70 -12.51
N ASN A 159 -1.77 -10.00 -12.06
CA ASN A 159 -1.49 -11.19 -11.26
C ASN A 159 -1.99 -11.05 -9.82
N TYR A 160 -2.16 -9.82 -9.30
CA TYR A 160 -2.80 -9.62 -7.99
C TYR A 160 -4.23 -10.14 -7.98
N GLY A 161 -5.01 -9.83 -9.04
CA GLY A 161 -6.36 -10.37 -9.19
C GLY A 161 -6.40 -11.89 -9.37
N LYS A 162 -5.50 -12.45 -10.18
CA LYS A 162 -5.40 -13.91 -10.39
C LYS A 162 -5.07 -14.67 -9.10
N ASN A 163 -4.19 -14.10 -8.27
CA ASN A 163 -3.72 -14.72 -7.04
C ASN A 163 -4.57 -14.35 -5.81
N GLN A 164 -5.61 -13.52 -5.95
CA GLN A 164 -6.37 -12.98 -4.82
C GLN A 164 -7.01 -14.08 -3.95
N ALA A 165 -7.66 -15.06 -4.56
CA ALA A 165 -8.31 -16.15 -3.83
C ALA A 165 -7.28 -16.98 -3.05
N ILE A 166 -6.13 -17.30 -3.68
CA ILE A 166 -5.05 -18.05 -3.04
C ILE A 166 -4.41 -17.22 -1.92
N ALA A 167 -4.22 -15.94 -2.12
CA ALA A 167 -3.69 -15.03 -1.11
C ALA A 167 -4.59 -15.00 0.14
N LEU A 168 -5.91 -14.90 -0.06
CA LEU A 168 -6.88 -14.96 1.04
C LEU A 168 -6.84 -16.30 1.77
N GLU A 169 -6.79 -17.43 1.04
CA GLU A 169 -6.65 -18.77 1.61
C GLU A 169 -5.39 -18.87 2.50
N ILE A 170 -4.25 -18.37 2.02
CA ILE A 170 -2.99 -18.35 2.77
C ILE A 170 -3.12 -17.53 4.06
N MET A 171 -3.71 -16.34 4.00
CA MET A 171 -3.89 -15.49 5.16
C MET A 171 -4.81 -16.13 6.20
N LEU A 172 -5.94 -16.71 5.78
CA LEU A 172 -6.87 -17.41 6.67
C LEU A 172 -6.21 -18.64 7.34
N ASN A 173 -5.48 -19.46 6.57
CA ASN A 173 -4.78 -20.64 7.09
C ASN A 173 -3.63 -20.28 8.03
N ALA A 174 -3.00 -19.14 7.84
CA ALA A 174 -2.00 -18.58 8.75
C ALA A 174 -2.63 -17.95 10.00
N LYS A 175 -3.95 -17.83 10.08
CA LYS A 175 -4.69 -17.09 11.13
C LYS A 175 -4.33 -15.59 11.18
N TRP A 176 -3.97 -15.03 10.05
CA TRP A 176 -3.72 -13.61 9.93
C TRP A 176 -5.07 -12.86 9.95
N LYS A 177 -5.38 -12.31 11.11
CA LYS A 177 -6.64 -11.58 11.38
C LYS A 177 -6.50 -10.11 11.03
#